data_805b56e1ec681779bba797269bdf66b2
#
_entry.id   805b56e1ec681779bba797269bdf66b2
#
_cell.length_a   1.000
_cell.length_b   1.000
_cell.length_c   1.000
_cell.angle_alpha   90.00
_cell.angle_beta   90.00
_cell.angle_gamma   90.00
#
_symmetry.space_group_name_H-M   'P 1'
#
loop_
_entity.id
_entity.type
_entity.pdbx_description
1 polymer ?
#
loop_
_entity_poly.entity_id
_entity_poly.type
_entity_poly.pdbx_seq_one_letter_code
_entity_poly.pdbx_strand_id
1 'polypeptide(L)'
;DKCRRRKGRGDLRMLETLKNAWKVKEIRNKILFTFFIIAIFRIGSVIPVPYINPDMIATATSDNSFFSYLSILTGGGLEYGAIFAMSITPYINASIIIQLLCVAIPYLERLSKEGEEGQKKLATITRYTTVILSLIQGVAYFFYLKASSCLSVSGKGAVVFAGFVIVITFTAGSALVMWLGEQIDVKGIGNGISILLFAGILSRGPQAF
;
A
#
# COMPACT_ATOMS: atom_id res chain seq x y z
N ASP A 1 -42.07 -18.60 10.66
CA ASP A 1 -41.17 -19.75 10.87
C ASP A 1 -40.36 -20.21 9.62
N LYS A 2 -40.91 -20.02 8.42
CA LYS A 2 -40.17 -20.37 7.15
C LYS A 2 -39.01 -19.43 6.82
N CYS A 3 -39.04 -18.17 7.27
CA CYS A 3 -38.00 -17.19 6.99
C CYS A 3 -36.75 -17.45 7.84
N ARG A 4 -36.91 -17.90 9.08
CA ARG A 4 -35.80 -18.23 9.99
C ARG A 4 -35.05 -19.50 9.57
N ARG A 5 -35.73 -20.48 8.97
CA ARG A 5 -35.14 -21.72 8.44
C ARG A 5 -34.30 -21.49 7.15
N ARG A 6 -34.64 -20.46 6.33
CA ARG A 6 -33.86 -20.14 5.13
C ARG A 6 -32.53 -19.49 5.48
N LYS A 7 -32.44 -18.65 6.52
CA LYS A 7 -31.22 -17.97 6.95
C LYS A 7 -30.19 -18.96 7.50
N GLY A 8 -30.60 -19.92 8.34
CA GLY A 8 -29.68 -20.94 8.88
C GLY A 8 -29.15 -21.93 7.85
N ARG A 9 -29.90 -22.18 6.76
CA ARG A 9 -29.45 -23.06 5.67
C ARG A 9 -28.45 -22.38 4.71
N GLY A 10 -28.49 -21.02 4.62
CA GLY A 10 -27.51 -20.21 3.91
C GLY A 10 -26.15 -20.22 4.61
N ASP A 11 -26.14 -20.02 5.92
CA ASP A 11 -24.91 -19.97 6.72
C ASP A 11 -24.20 -21.34 6.77
N LEU A 12 -24.96 -22.43 6.88
CA LEU A 12 -24.41 -23.80 6.84
C LEU A 12 -23.76 -24.10 5.46
N ARG A 13 -24.39 -23.68 4.36
CA ARG A 13 -23.82 -23.84 3.02
C ARG A 13 -22.56 -23.01 2.81
N MET A 14 -22.49 -21.79 3.36
CA MET A 14 -21.27 -20.97 3.29
C MET A 14 -20.12 -21.64 4.07
N LEU A 15 -20.38 -22.17 5.26
CA LEU A 15 -19.36 -22.87 6.05
C LEU A 15 -18.88 -24.18 5.37
N GLU A 16 -19.82 -24.93 4.75
CA GLU A 16 -19.47 -26.12 3.96
C GLU A 16 -18.67 -25.76 2.71
N THR A 17 -19.01 -24.66 2.03
CA THR A 17 -18.27 -24.17 0.87
C THR A 17 -16.88 -23.71 1.26
N LEU A 18 -16.72 -22.98 2.36
CA LEU A 18 -15.41 -22.60 2.91
C LEU A 18 -14.58 -23.80 3.30
N LYS A 19 -15.19 -24.80 3.97
CA LYS A 19 -14.51 -26.05 4.35
C LYS A 19 -14.08 -26.87 3.13
N ASN A 20 -14.90 -26.89 2.09
CA ASN A 20 -14.58 -27.57 0.83
C ASN A 20 -13.52 -26.82 0.03
N ALA A 21 -13.56 -25.48 -0.01
CA ALA A 21 -12.53 -24.64 -0.61
C ALA A 21 -11.15 -24.87 0.06
N TRP A 22 -11.13 -25.04 1.39
CA TRP A 22 -9.89 -25.34 2.11
C TRP A 22 -9.29 -26.73 1.79
N LYS A 23 -10.11 -27.68 1.31
CA LYS A 23 -9.65 -29.01 0.87
C LYS A 23 -8.94 -28.95 -0.49
N VAL A 24 -9.22 -27.94 -1.32
CA VAL A 24 -8.56 -27.76 -2.61
C VAL A 24 -7.16 -27.19 -2.38
N LYS A 25 -6.13 -27.97 -2.68
CA LYS A 25 -4.72 -27.61 -2.44
C LYS A 25 -4.30 -26.29 -3.09
N GLU A 26 -4.83 -26.01 -4.28
CA GLU A 26 -4.53 -24.78 -5.02
C GLU A 26 -5.05 -23.52 -4.31
N ILE A 27 -6.31 -23.55 -3.84
CA ILE A 27 -6.93 -22.43 -3.13
C ILE A 27 -6.22 -22.18 -1.80
N ARG A 28 -5.92 -23.26 -1.07
CA ARG A 28 -5.18 -23.18 0.19
C ARG A 28 -3.80 -22.52 0.01
N ASN A 29 -3.06 -22.93 -1.03
CA ASN A 29 -1.74 -22.35 -1.31
C ASN A 29 -1.84 -20.86 -1.66
N LYS A 30 -2.83 -20.44 -2.43
CA LYS A 30 -3.09 -19.03 -2.76
C LYS A 30 -3.43 -18.21 -1.53
N ILE A 31 -4.28 -18.74 -0.63
CA ILE A 31 -4.62 -18.08 0.64
C ILE A 31 -3.37 -17.92 1.51
N LEU A 32 -2.59 -19.00 1.72
CA LEU A 32 -1.38 -18.96 2.52
C LEU A 32 -0.35 -17.98 1.96
N PHE A 33 -0.20 -17.94 0.64
CA PHE A 33 0.69 -16.99 -0.02
C PHE A 33 0.25 -15.54 0.21
N THR A 34 -1.06 -15.25 0.10
CA THR A 34 -1.61 -13.92 0.37
C THR A 34 -1.36 -13.51 1.83
N PHE A 35 -1.60 -14.39 2.79
CA PHE A 35 -1.30 -14.13 4.21
C PHE A 35 0.18 -13.90 4.46
N PHE A 36 1.05 -14.65 3.80
CA PHE A 36 2.50 -14.49 3.91
C PHE A 36 2.95 -13.10 3.42
N ILE A 37 2.40 -12.64 2.29
CA ILE A 37 2.71 -11.29 1.78
C ILE A 37 2.16 -10.20 2.71
N ILE A 38 0.96 -10.36 3.28
CA ILE A 38 0.41 -9.44 4.28
C ILE A 38 1.32 -9.37 5.51
N ALA A 39 1.86 -10.50 5.96
CA ALA A 39 2.81 -10.53 7.09
C ALA A 39 4.09 -9.76 6.77
N ILE A 40 4.67 -9.93 5.57
CA ILE A 40 5.84 -9.15 5.13
C ILE A 40 5.52 -7.66 5.09
N PHE A 41 4.37 -7.28 4.52
CA PHE A 41 3.91 -5.89 4.50
C PHE A 41 3.78 -5.31 5.91
N ARG A 42 3.30 -6.10 6.86
CA ARG A 42 3.19 -5.70 8.26
C ARG A 42 4.52 -5.46 8.94
N ILE A 43 5.47 -6.35 8.73
CA ILE A 43 6.83 -6.19 9.27
C ILE A 43 7.45 -4.89 8.74
N GLY A 44 7.36 -4.64 7.44
CA GLY A 44 7.89 -3.41 6.83
C GLY A 44 7.18 -2.12 7.27
N SER A 45 5.92 -2.20 7.71
CA SER A 45 5.17 -1.04 8.24
C SER A 45 5.58 -0.64 9.66
N VAL A 46 6.35 -1.45 10.37
CA VAL A 46 6.78 -1.20 11.74
C VAL A 46 8.26 -0.79 11.80
N ILE A 47 9.05 -1.15 10.80
CA ILE A 47 10.49 -0.84 10.78
C ILE A 47 10.69 0.66 10.47
N PRO A 48 11.20 1.48 11.43
CA PRO A 48 11.41 2.89 11.20
C PRO A 48 12.60 3.13 10.26
N VAL A 49 12.51 4.19 9.47
CA VAL A 49 13.62 4.65 8.62
C VAL A 49 14.68 5.33 9.51
N PRO A 50 15.97 5.08 9.28
CA PRO A 50 17.04 5.72 10.03
C PRO A 50 16.96 7.25 9.90
N TYR A 51 17.48 7.96 10.91
CA TYR A 51 17.50 9.43 11.03
C TYR A 51 16.16 10.13 11.27
N ILE A 52 15.09 9.39 11.52
CA ILE A 52 13.77 9.90 11.84
C ILE A 52 13.44 9.58 13.31
N ASN A 53 12.91 10.56 14.05
CA ASN A 53 12.40 10.36 15.41
C ASN A 53 10.90 10.04 15.37
N PRO A 54 10.48 8.79 15.67
CA PRO A 54 9.07 8.40 15.58
C PRO A 54 8.18 9.16 16.56
N ASP A 55 8.65 9.49 17.78
CA ASP A 55 7.88 10.21 18.77
C ASP A 55 7.51 11.63 18.34
N MET A 56 8.43 12.33 17.65
CA MET A 56 8.18 13.66 17.10
C MET A 56 7.22 13.63 15.90
N ILE A 57 7.26 12.56 15.10
CA ILE A 57 6.31 12.41 14.00
C ILE A 57 4.92 12.12 14.52
N ALA A 58 4.78 11.28 15.53
CA ALA A 58 3.48 10.96 16.13
C ALA A 58 2.79 12.25 16.66
N THR A 59 3.52 13.14 17.32
CA THR A 59 2.99 14.45 17.77
C THR A 59 2.65 15.37 16.59
N ALA A 60 3.54 15.51 15.60
CA ALA A 60 3.31 16.35 14.43
C ALA A 60 2.14 15.85 13.56
N THR A 61 1.89 14.53 13.55
CA THR A 61 0.79 13.90 12.82
C THR A 61 -0.54 14.07 13.54
N SER A 62 -0.56 14.01 14.87
CA SER A 62 -1.77 14.22 15.67
C SER A 62 -2.32 15.65 15.59
N ASP A 63 -1.45 16.64 15.44
CA ASP A 63 -1.84 18.06 15.33
C ASP A 63 -2.47 18.43 13.98
N ASN A 64 -2.26 17.60 12.94
CA ASN A 64 -2.76 17.81 11.59
C ASN A 64 -3.77 16.73 11.17
N SER A 65 -5.04 17.10 11.08
CA SER A 65 -6.13 16.17 10.68
C SER A 65 -5.84 15.44 9.35
N PHE A 66 -5.22 16.10 8.37
CA PHE A 66 -4.88 15.50 7.09
C PHE A 66 -3.87 14.35 7.22
N PHE A 67 -2.80 14.56 7.98
CA PHE A 67 -1.79 13.51 8.21
C PHE A 67 -2.33 12.37 9.08
N SER A 68 -3.25 12.67 9.99
CA SER A 68 -3.96 11.65 10.78
C SER A 68 -4.76 10.72 9.87
N TYR A 69 -5.51 11.25 8.89
CA TYR A 69 -6.21 10.42 7.91
C TYR A 69 -5.25 9.56 7.05
N LEU A 70 -4.15 10.15 6.57
CA LEU A 70 -3.14 9.39 5.84
C LEU A 70 -2.52 8.28 6.69
N SER A 71 -2.31 8.53 7.98
CA SER A 71 -1.79 7.54 8.91
C SER A 71 -2.73 6.35 9.06
N ILE A 72 -4.05 6.58 9.10
CA ILE A 72 -5.05 5.49 9.13
C ILE A 72 -4.97 4.65 7.84
N LEU A 73 -4.88 5.29 6.66
CA LEU A 73 -4.78 4.60 5.38
C LEU A 73 -3.49 3.77 5.25
N THR A 74 -2.39 4.25 5.81
CA THR A 74 -1.09 3.54 5.78
C THR A 74 -0.93 2.53 6.91
N GLY A 75 -1.97 2.35 7.75
CA GLY A 75 -1.94 1.43 8.88
C GLY A 75 -0.94 1.82 9.97
N GLY A 76 -0.70 3.13 10.16
CA GLY A 76 0.22 3.67 11.15
C GLY A 76 1.65 3.86 10.69
N GLY A 77 1.99 3.36 9.50
CA GLY A 77 3.36 3.46 8.98
C GLY A 77 3.88 4.89 8.89
N LEU A 78 3.00 5.87 8.66
CA LEU A 78 3.36 7.28 8.58
C LEU A 78 3.79 7.85 9.95
N GLU A 79 3.11 7.49 11.03
CA GLU A 79 3.42 7.93 12.40
C GLU A 79 4.74 7.35 12.91
N TYR A 80 5.05 6.12 12.54
CA TYR A 80 6.30 5.48 12.89
C TYR A 80 7.47 5.88 11.96
N GLY A 81 7.20 6.65 10.88
CA GLY A 81 8.19 6.92 9.85
C GLY A 81 8.76 5.63 9.25
N ALA A 82 7.90 4.63 9.08
CA ALA A 82 8.29 3.29 8.64
C ALA A 82 8.71 3.27 7.16
N ILE A 83 9.44 2.24 6.74
CA ILE A 83 9.88 2.05 5.34
C ILE A 83 8.68 2.08 4.39
N PHE A 84 7.54 1.51 4.80
CA PHE A 84 6.29 1.53 4.04
C PHE A 84 5.34 2.66 4.43
N ALA A 85 5.87 3.80 4.96
CA ALA A 85 5.05 4.95 5.33
C ALA A 85 4.21 5.51 4.18
N MET A 86 4.74 5.50 2.95
CA MET A 86 3.99 5.88 1.75
C MET A 86 3.02 4.80 1.27
N SER A 87 3.18 3.55 1.75
CA SER A 87 2.30 2.42 1.42
C SER A 87 2.04 2.30 -0.09
N ILE A 88 0.79 2.08 -0.47
CA ILE A 88 0.32 1.89 -1.85
C ILE A 88 -0.09 3.23 -2.50
N THR A 89 -0.12 4.33 -1.75
CA THR A 89 -0.63 5.63 -2.22
C THR A 89 -0.03 6.09 -3.57
N PRO A 90 1.31 6.05 -3.80
CA PRO A 90 1.87 6.46 -5.08
C PRO A 90 1.38 5.59 -6.24
N TYR A 91 1.18 4.30 -6.01
CA TYR A 91 0.69 3.38 -7.05
C TYR A 91 -0.79 3.63 -7.39
N ILE A 92 -1.64 3.86 -6.39
CA ILE A 92 -3.06 4.18 -6.60
C ILE A 92 -3.17 5.46 -7.44
N ASN A 93 -2.42 6.50 -7.05
CA ASN A 93 -2.41 7.77 -7.79
C ASN A 93 -1.92 7.58 -9.23
N ALA A 94 -0.83 6.83 -9.44
CA ALA A 94 -0.32 6.52 -10.78
C ALA A 94 -1.35 5.74 -11.60
N SER A 95 -2.01 4.75 -11.01
CA SER A 95 -3.03 3.94 -11.69
C SER A 95 -4.23 4.81 -12.13
N ILE A 96 -4.70 5.71 -11.27
CA ILE A 96 -5.79 6.64 -11.61
C ILE A 96 -5.34 7.59 -12.73
N ILE A 97 -4.15 8.16 -12.64
CA ILE A 97 -3.59 9.05 -13.66
C ILE A 97 -3.53 8.32 -15.01
N ILE A 98 -3.01 7.10 -15.06
CA ILE A 98 -2.92 6.34 -16.31
C ILE A 98 -4.31 5.98 -16.85
N GLN A 99 -5.27 5.62 -15.99
CA GLN A 99 -6.65 5.37 -16.41
C GLN A 99 -7.29 6.61 -17.05
N LEU A 100 -7.09 7.78 -16.47
CA LEU A 100 -7.59 9.04 -17.04
C LEU A 100 -6.86 9.39 -18.34
N LEU A 101 -5.56 9.18 -18.43
CA LEU A 101 -4.78 9.37 -19.64
C LEU A 101 -5.19 8.40 -20.77
N CYS A 102 -5.63 7.19 -20.45
CA CYS A 102 -6.19 6.25 -21.44
C CYS A 102 -7.47 6.78 -22.09
N VAL A 103 -8.24 7.64 -21.40
CA VAL A 103 -9.42 8.28 -21.96
C VAL A 103 -9.03 9.54 -22.75
N ALA A 104 -8.01 10.28 -22.30
CA ALA A 104 -7.61 11.55 -22.87
C ALA A 104 -6.70 11.41 -24.12
N ILE A 105 -5.85 10.38 -24.14
CA ILE A 105 -4.84 10.17 -25.19
C ILE A 105 -5.22 9.00 -26.09
N PRO A 106 -5.52 9.22 -27.40
CA PRO A 106 -5.94 8.15 -28.31
C PRO A 106 -4.93 7.00 -28.47
N TYR A 107 -3.65 7.28 -28.26
CA TYR A 107 -2.60 6.26 -28.28
C TYR A 107 -2.75 5.27 -27.13
N LEU A 108 -2.97 5.75 -25.92
CA LEU A 108 -3.17 4.92 -24.72
C LEU A 108 -4.53 4.20 -24.75
N GLU A 109 -5.53 4.83 -25.33
CA GLU A 109 -6.84 4.20 -25.57
C GLU A 109 -6.73 2.97 -26.48
N ARG A 110 -5.98 3.09 -27.59
CA ARG A 110 -5.70 1.95 -28.50
C ARG A 110 -4.94 0.85 -27.74
N LEU A 111 -3.92 1.22 -26.99
CA LEU A 111 -3.14 0.28 -26.18
C LEU A 111 -4.02 -0.47 -25.17
N SER A 112 -4.98 0.22 -24.55
CA SER A 112 -5.94 -0.41 -23.62
C SER A 112 -6.87 -1.41 -24.31
N LYS A 113 -7.15 -1.23 -25.61
CA LYS A 113 -8.01 -2.09 -26.43
C LYS A 113 -7.25 -3.23 -27.12
N GLU A 114 -5.92 -3.22 -27.14
CA GLU A 114 -5.07 -4.26 -27.76
C GLU A 114 -5.03 -5.60 -27.01
N GLY A 115 -5.83 -5.76 -25.92
CA GLY A 115 -5.91 -7.00 -25.17
C GLY A 115 -4.75 -7.18 -24.17
N GLU A 116 -4.27 -8.43 -23.99
CA GLU A 116 -3.26 -8.75 -22.97
C GLU A 116 -1.91 -8.04 -23.15
N GLU A 117 -1.46 -7.89 -24.40
CA GLU A 117 -0.18 -7.21 -24.67
C GLU A 117 -0.24 -5.72 -24.36
N GLY A 118 -1.34 -5.07 -24.73
CA GLY A 118 -1.57 -3.68 -24.42
C GLY A 118 -1.66 -3.43 -22.89
N GLN A 119 -2.36 -4.31 -22.16
CA GLN A 119 -2.44 -4.22 -20.71
C GLN A 119 -1.09 -4.42 -20.02
N LYS A 120 -0.22 -5.33 -20.52
CA LYS A 120 1.14 -5.48 -20.02
C LYS A 120 1.98 -4.21 -20.19
N LYS A 121 1.85 -3.55 -21.36
CA LYS A 121 2.52 -2.26 -21.61
C LYS A 121 2.00 -1.15 -20.68
N LEU A 122 0.69 -1.06 -20.49
CA LEU A 122 0.07 -0.10 -19.57
C LEU A 122 0.53 -0.35 -18.12
N ALA A 123 0.58 -1.60 -17.67
CA ALA A 123 1.11 -1.95 -16.35
C ALA A 123 2.57 -1.49 -16.19
N THR A 124 3.39 -1.66 -17.24
CA THR A 124 4.79 -1.19 -17.22
C THR A 124 4.87 0.34 -17.12
N ILE A 125 4.05 1.08 -17.86
CA ILE A 125 3.97 2.54 -17.78
C ILE A 125 3.54 2.97 -16.37
N THR A 126 2.53 2.31 -15.80
CA THR A 126 2.06 2.56 -14.43
C THR A 126 3.18 2.37 -13.41
N ARG A 127 4.01 1.33 -13.54
CA ARG A 127 5.17 1.08 -12.66
C ARG A 127 6.17 2.23 -12.70
N TYR A 128 6.59 2.68 -13.89
CA TYR A 128 7.49 3.82 -14.02
C TYR A 128 6.90 5.09 -13.44
N THR A 129 5.64 5.37 -13.75
CA THR A 129 4.92 6.53 -13.19
C THR A 129 4.84 6.46 -11.66
N THR A 130 4.63 5.28 -11.09
CA THR A 130 4.61 5.07 -9.64
C THR A 130 5.97 5.41 -9.00
N VAL A 131 7.08 4.96 -9.60
CA VAL A 131 8.42 5.25 -9.07
C VAL A 131 8.72 6.74 -9.12
N ILE A 132 8.38 7.42 -10.22
CA ILE A 132 8.56 8.87 -10.35
C ILE A 132 7.70 9.60 -9.31
N LEU A 133 6.44 9.22 -9.16
CA LEU A 133 5.51 9.81 -8.21
C LEU A 133 5.98 9.60 -6.76
N SER A 134 6.46 8.40 -6.44
CA SER A 134 6.97 8.08 -5.10
C SER A 134 8.22 8.89 -4.76
N LEU A 135 9.08 9.16 -5.76
CA LEU A 135 10.26 10.00 -5.58
C LEU A 135 9.85 11.46 -5.28
N ILE A 136 8.92 12.02 -6.03
CA ILE A 136 8.38 13.38 -5.80
C ILE A 136 7.74 13.48 -4.42
N GLN A 137 6.91 12.51 -4.04
CA GLN A 137 6.25 12.47 -2.74
C GLN A 137 7.27 12.26 -1.60
N GLY A 138 8.32 11.44 -1.82
CA GLY A 138 9.40 11.24 -0.88
C GLY A 138 10.17 12.51 -0.58
N VAL A 139 10.48 13.30 -1.62
CA VAL A 139 11.10 14.63 -1.47
C VAL A 139 10.19 15.59 -0.71
N ALA A 140 8.91 15.64 -1.06
CA ALA A 140 7.93 16.49 -0.37
C ALA A 140 7.80 16.12 1.13
N TYR A 141 7.78 14.82 1.44
CA TYR A 141 7.72 14.32 2.80
C TYR A 141 9.01 14.64 3.58
N PHE A 142 10.18 14.56 2.95
CA PHE A 142 11.42 14.99 3.56
C PHE A 142 11.41 16.48 3.96
N PHE A 143 10.89 17.36 3.09
CA PHE A 143 10.75 18.77 3.42
C PHE A 143 9.79 19.00 4.59
N TYR A 144 8.71 18.22 4.67
CA TYR A 144 7.78 18.25 5.80
C TYR A 144 8.47 17.83 7.10
N LEU A 145 9.22 16.72 7.12
CA LEU A 145 9.97 16.25 8.28
C LEU A 145 11.00 17.28 8.75
N LYS A 146 11.66 17.96 7.80
CA LYS A 146 12.61 19.03 8.12
C LYS A 146 11.92 20.24 8.72
N ALA A 147 10.77 20.65 8.22
CA ALA A 147 9.98 21.78 8.75
C ALA A 147 9.45 21.49 10.16
N SER A 148 9.04 20.24 10.42
CA SER A 148 8.53 19.79 11.71
C SER A 148 9.63 19.43 12.73
N SER A 149 10.92 19.66 12.40
CA SER A 149 12.08 19.33 13.26
C SER A 149 12.14 17.86 13.71
N CYS A 150 11.53 16.95 12.96
CA CYS A 150 11.46 15.51 13.26
C CYS A 150 12.74 14.75 12.89
N LEU A 151 13.78 15.44 12.40
CA LEU A 151 15.06 14.83 12.04
C LEU A 151 15.97 14.67 13.27
N SER A 152 16.52 13.48 13.47
CA SER A 152 17.46 13.16 14.54
C SER A 152 18.86 13.72 14.35
N VAL A 153 19.11 14.47 13.26
CA VAL A 153 20.45 14.90 12.84
C VAL A 153 20.53 16.42 12.75
N SER A 154 21.54 17.01 13.39
CA SER A 154 21.87 18.42 13.34
C SER A 154 23.16 18.64 12.56
N GLY A 155 23.12 19.52 11.55
CA GLY A 155 24.27 19.87 10.69
C GLY A 155 23.92 19.87 9.21
N LYS A 156 24.31 20.93 8.48
CA LYS A 156 23.92 21.11 7.06
C LYS A 156 24.26 19.92 6.17
N GLY A 157 25.46 19.36 6.28
CA GLY A 157 25.88 18.20 5.49
C GLY A 157 25.17 16.91 5.88
N ALA A 158 24.99 16.67 7.17
CA ALA A 158 24.33 15.49 7.70
C ALA A 158 22.82 15.47 7.36
N VAL A 159 22.15 16.62 7.36
CA VAL A 159 20.75 16.76 6.95
C VAL A 159 20.55 16.44 5.46
N VAL A 160 21.47 16.86 4.58
CA VAL A 160 21.39 16.53 3.14
C VAL A 160 21.58 15.03 2.92
N PHE A 161 22.55 14.42 3.59
CA PHE A 161 22.77 12.97 3.50
C PHE A 161 21.55 12.18 4.05
N ALA A 162 21.04 12.56 5.21
CA ALA A 162 19.83 11.96 5.76
C ALA A 162 18.63 12.09 4.81
N GLY A 163 18.47 13.26 4.16
CA GLY A 163 17.44 13.48 3.15
C GLY A 163 17.54 12.53 1.98
N PHE A 164 18.75 12.32 1.46
CA PHE A 164 18.98 11.38 0.38
C PHE A 164 18.61 9.94 0.77
N VAL A 165 19.05 9.50 1.96
CA VAL A 165 18.73 8.17 2.49
C VAL A 165 17.21 8.01 2.68
N ILE A 166 16.53 8.99 3.28
CA ILE A 166 15.09 8.95 3.53
C ILE A 166 14.32 8.84 2.22
N VAL A 167 14.62 9.69 1.22
CA VAL A 167 13.92 9.71 -0.08
C VAL A 167 14.12 8.38 -0.81
N ILE A 168 15.33 7.86 -0.86
CA ILE A 168 15.61 6.55 -1.49
C ILE A 168 14.87 5.43 -0.76
N THR A 169 14.89 5.43 0.57
CA THR A 169 14.22 4.38 1.37
C THR A 169 12.71 4.39 1.13
N PHE A 170 12.06 5.54 1.11
CA PHE A 170 10.63 5.64 0.82
C PHE A 170 10.30 5.24 -0.62
N THR A 171 11.12 5.64 -1.58
CA THR A 171 10.93 5.25 -2.98
C THR A 171 11.11 3.74 -3.16
N ALA A 172 12.13 3.15 -2.56
CA ALA A 172 12.36 1.71 -2.58
C ALA A 172 11.22 0.96 -1.86
N GLY A 173 10.76 1.48 -0.72
CA GLY A 173 9.64 0.92 0.04
C GLY A 173 8.35 0.88 -0.78
N SER A 174 7.99 1.98 -1.45
CA SER A 174 6.79 2.03 -2.30
C SER A 174 6.90 1.12 -3.53
N ALA A 175 8.08 1.03 -4.15
CA ALA A 175 8.33 0.10 -5.25
C ALA A 175 8.21 -1.37 -4.81
N LEU A 176 8.67 -1.69 -3.59
CA LEU A 176 8.56 -3.03 -3.01
C LEU A 176 7.11 -3.37 -2.69
N VAL A 177 6.34 -2.44 -2.12
CA VAL A 177 4.91 -2.64 -1.84
C VAL A 177 4.12 -2.83 -3.14
N MET A 178 4.43 -2.07 -4.19
CA MET A 178 3.84 -2.27 -5.52
C MET A 178 4.13 -3.69 -6.04
N TRP A 179 5.38 -4.15 -5.95
CA TRP A 179 5.76 -5.50 -6.37
C TRP A 179 5.04 -6.58 -5.55
N LEU A 180 4.88 -6.40 -4.22
CA LEU A 180 4.13 -7.31 -3.36
C LEU A 180 2.65 -7.39 -3.79
N GLY A 181 2.03 -6.25 -4.13
CA GLY A 181 0.66 -6.21 -4.66
C GLY A 181 0.53 -7.02 -5.95
N GLU A 182 1.44 -6.83 -6.89
CA GLU A 182 1.45 -7.58 -8.16
C GLU A 182 1.69 -9.09 -7.95
N GLN A 183 2.49 -9.50 -6.96
CA GLN A 183 2.66 -10.91 -6.63
C GLN A 183 1.36 -11.53 -6.14
N ILE A 184 0.54 -10.79 -5.38
CA ILE A 184 -0.79 -11.26 -4.96
C ILE A 184 -1.71 -11.39 -6.18
N ASP A 185 -1.69 -10.43 -7.13
CA ASP A 185 -2.49 -10.50 -8.36
C ASP A 185 -2.18 -11.74 -9.18
N VAL A 186 -0.90 -12.12 -9.27
CA VAL A 186 -0.44 -13.27 -10.08
C VAL A 186 -0.63 -14.61 -9.36
N LYS A 187 -0.28 -14.69 -8.08
CA LYS A 187 -0.19 -15.96 -7.32
C LYS A 187 -1.17 -16.07 -6.17
N GLY A 188 -1.79 -14.97 -5.77
CA GLY A 188 -2.70 -14.89 -4.64
C GLY A 188 -4.17 -15.02 -5.04
N ILE A 189 -5.04 -14.40 -4.25
CA ILE A 189 -6.49 -14.34 -4.44
C ILE A 189 -6.92 -12.88 -4.57
N GLY A 190 -7.70 -12.58 -5.61
CA GLY A 190 -8.30 -11.27 -5.80
C GLY A 190 -7.29 -10.18 -6.20
N ASN A 191 -7.64 -8.91 -5.96
CA ASN A 191 -6.79 -7.76 -6.28
C ASN A 191 -5.82 -7.49 -5.12
N GLY A 192 -4.51 -7.65 -5.37
CA GLY A 192 -3.46 -7.55 -4.36
C GLY A 192 -3.38 -6.19 -3.71
N ILE A 193 -3.60 -5.13 -4.48
CA ILE A 193 -3.57 -3.75 -3.98
C ILE A 193 -4.70 -3.51 -3.00
N SER A 194 -5.92 -3.95 -3.35
CA SER A 194 -7.08 -3.83 -2.47
C SER A 194 -6.91 -4.61 -1.17
N ILE A 195 -6.29 -5.79 -1.25
CA ILE A 195 -6.01 -6.63 -0.07
C ILE A 195 -4.97 -5.98 0.83
N LEU A 196 -3.89 -5.44 0.29
CA LEU A 196 -2.87 -4.74 1.08
C LEU A 196 -3.43 -3.47 1.73
N LEU A 197 -4.26 -2.72 1.00
CA LEU A 197 -4.95 -1.53 1.52
C LEU A 197 -5.90 -1.91 2.67
N PHE A 198 -6.72 -2.93 2.45
CA PHE A 198 -7.61 -3.48 3.48
C PHE A 198 -6.83 -3.93 4.73
N ALA A 199 -5.73 -4.67 4.54
CA ALA A 199 -4.85 -5.08 5.64
C ALA A 199 -4.26 -3.87 6.39
N GLY A 200 -3.91 -2.78 5.68
CA GLY A 200 -3.48 -1.51 6.26
C GLY A 200 -4.53 -0.92 7.19
N ILE A 201 -5.73 -0.70 6.67
CA ILE A 201 -6.85 -0.07 7.41
C ILE A 201 -7.29 -0.96 8.59
N LEU A 202 -7.43 -2.26 8.36
CA LEU A 202 -7.91 -3.21 9.38
C LEU A 202 -7.00 -3.25 10.61
N SER A 203 -5.70 -3.01 10.44
CA SER A 203 -4.77 -3.06 11.57
C SER A 203 -4.97 -1.94 12.57
N ARG A 204 -5.50 -0.81 12.15
CA ARG A 204 -5.84 0.31 13.04
C ARG A 204 -7.29 0.30 13.48
N GLY A 205 -8.12 -0.56 12.91
CA GLY A 205 -9.51 -0.72 13.31
C GLY A 205 -9.71 -0.81 14.83
N PRO A 206 -8.97 -1.68 15.55
CA PRO A 206 -9.13 -1.81 17.01
C PRO A 206 -8.72 -0.56 17.81
N GLN A 207 -7.91 0.33 17.24
CA GLN A 207 -7.46 1.58 17.89
C GLN A 207 -8.36 2.78 17.57
N ALA A 208 -9.19 2.65 16.50
CA ALA A 208 -10.13 3.70 16.09
C ALA A 208 -11.51 3.57 16.75
N PHE A 209 -11.78 2.45 17.42
CA PHE A 209 -12.96 2.18 18.24
C PHE A 209 -12.59 2.17 19.73
#